data_8aa850e414f1f79404351286fb8a558f
#
_entry.id   8aa850e414f1f79404351286fb8a558f
#
_cell.length_a   1.000
_cell.length_b   1.000
_cell.length_c   1.000
_cell.angle_alpha   90.00
_cell.angle_beta   90.00
_cell.angle_gamma   90.00
#
_symmetry.space_group_name_H-M   'P 1'
#
loop_
_entity.id
_entity.type
_entity.pdbx_description
1 polymer ?
#
loop_
_entity_poly.entity_id
_entity_poly.type
_entity_poly.pdbx_seq_one_letter_code
_entity_poly.pdbx_strand_id
1 'polypeptide(L)'
;VKRVVVAMDMGLVVNPQGATIQAEGCVNMGLGYALGEDIRFKGGKMLTRNFDTYDITRFSWTPEKIEVLLVDAQDEPPYGGGEPAIICMGGLVANAIFDATGARLNQMPMTPERVLEAIQGTS
;
A
#
# COMPACT_ATOMS: atom_id res chain seq x y z
N VAL A 1 10.15 1.30 -2.04
CA VAL A 1 9.37 1.12 -3.29
C VAL A 1 9.72 2.25 -4.25
N LYS A 2 10.09 1.90 -5.49
CA LYS A 2 10.53 2.91 -6.48
C LYS A 2 9.39 3.35 -7.40
N ARG A 3 8.55 2.41 -7.80
CA ARG A 3 7.50 2.64 -8.77
C ARG A 3 6.27 1.79 -8.44
N VAL A 4 5.09 2.37 -8.61
CA VAL A 4 3.81 1.67 -8.55
C VAL A 4 2.99 2.03 -9.78
N VAL A 5 2.33 1.05 -10.37
CA VAL A 5 1.37 1.24 -11.46
C VAL A 5 0.02 0.74 -11.00
N VAL A 6 -0.99 1.57 -11.13
CA VAL A 6 -2.39 1.26 -10.82
C VAL A 6 -3.18 1.31 -12.11
N ALA A 7 -3.81 0.20 -12.49
CA ALA A 7 -4.84 0.17 -13.53
C ALA A 7 -6.19 -0.01 -12.82
N MET A 8 -7.13 0.92 -13.00
CA MET A 8 -8.40 0.94 -12.29
C MET A 8 -9.57 1.13 -13.25
N ASP A 9 -10.51 0.20 -13.18
CA ASP A 9 -11.82 0.34 -13.80
C ASP A 9 -12.82 0.80 -12.74
N MET A 10 -13.42 1.95 -12.95
CA MET A 10 -14.44 2.52 -12.08
C MET A 10 -15.68 2.99 -12.86
N GLY A 11 -15.89 2.43 -14.07
CA GLY A 11 -16.93 2.86 -14.99
C GLY A 11 -16.68 4.28 -15.50
N LEU A 12 -17.76 5.04 -15.70
CA LEU A 12 -17.65 6.44 -16.11
C LEU A 12 -16.86 7.27 -15.08
N VAL A 13 -15.72 7.78 -15.50
CA VAL A 13 -14.89 8.65 -14.65
C VAL A 13 -15.31 10.11 -14.81
N VAL A 14 -16.09 10.62 -13.87
CA VAL A 14 -16.62 11.99 -13.91
C VAL A 14 -15.51 13.04 -13.71
N ASN A 15 -14.53 12.74 -12.86
CA ASN A 15 -13.39 13.63 -12.61
C ASN A 15 -12.07 12.81 -12.65
N PRO A 16 -11.43 12.71 -13.83
CA PRO A 16 -10.20 11.92 -13.99
C PRO A 16 -9.06 12.38 -13.08
N GLN A 17 -8.88 13.69 -12.91
CA GLN A 17 -7.84 14.22 -12.03
C GLN A 17 -8.09 13.84 -10.56
N GLY A 18 -9.33 13.98 -10.10
CA GLY A 18 -9.71 13.57 -8.74
C GLY A 18 -9.53 12.08 -8.51
N ALA A 19 -9.91 11.24 -9.49
CA ALA A 19 -9.71 9.79 -9.43
C ALA A 19 -8.22 9.40 -9.37
N THR A 20 -7.38 10.07 -10.17
CA THR A 20 -5.93 9.85 -10.15
C THR A 20 -5.33 10.21 -8.80
N ILE A 21 -5.63 11.38 -8.25
CA ILE A 21 -5.14 11.82 -6.93
C ILE A 21 -5.64 10.87 -5.82
N GLN A 22 -6.87 10.38 -5.91
CA GLN A 22 -7.40 9.40 -4.97
C GLN A 22 -6.61 8.08 -5.03
N ALA A 23 -6.32 7.56 -6.21
CA ALA A 23 -5.52 6.35 -6.37
C ALA A 23 -4.08 6.51 -5.86
N GLU A 24 -3.44 7.66 -6.11
CA GLU A 24 -2.12 7.99 -5.56
C GLU A 24 -2.14 8.02 -4.02
N GLY A 25 -3.17 8.61 -3.42
CA GLY A 25 -3.39 8.60 -1.99
C GLY A 25 -3.54 7.19 -1.42
N CYS A 26 -4.32 6.34 -2.09
CA CYS A 26 -4.49 4.92 -1.77
C CYS A 26 -3.16 4.16 -1.77
N VAL A 27 -2.32 4.38 -2.77
CA VAL A 27 -0.98 3.76 -2.84
C VAL A 27 -0.14 4.16 -1.64
N ASN A 28 -0.06 5.46 -1.33
CA ASN A 28 0.74 5.96 -0.22
C ASN A 28 0.26 5.44 1.14
N MET A 29 -1.06 5.46 1.40
CA MET A 29 -1.63 4.88 2.62
C MET A 29 -1.39 3.37 2.69
N GLY A 30 -1.58 2.66 1.58
CA GLY A 30 -1.38 1.22 1.50
C GLY A 30 0.07 0.80 1.73
N LEU A 31 1.03 1.57 1.25
CA LEU A 31 2.45 1.38 1.58
C LEU A 31 2.72 1.59 3.07
N GLY A 32 2.03 2.53 3.70
CA GLY A 32 2.13 2.77 5.14
C GLY A 32 1.83 1.52 5.95
N TYR A 33 0.63 0.97 5.83
CA TYR A 33 0.26 -0.22 6.59
C TYR A 33 1.01 -1.50 6.14
N ALA A 34 1.42 -1.56 4.87
CA ALA A 34 2.17 -2.72 4.38
C ALA A 34 3.61 -2.77 4.92
N LEU A 35 4.25 -1.62 5.14
CA LEU A 35 5.68 -1.54 5.42
C LEU A 35 6.04 -1.07 6.84
N GLY A 36 5.18 -0.28 7.51
CA GLY A 36 5.60 0.36 8.75
C GLY A 36 4.55 0.54 9.83
N GLU A 37 3.29 0.79 9.46
CA GLU A 37 2.25 1.10 10.44
C GLU A 37 1.89 -0.12 11.30
N ASP A 38 2.08 0.01 12.61
CA ASP A 38 1.84 -1.07 13.57
C ASP A 38 1.23 -0.52 14.86
N ILE A 39 0.08 -1.04 15.25
CA ILE A 39 -0.56 -0.71 16.51
C ILE A 39 -0.20 -1.77 17.54
N ARG A 40 0.53 -1.36 18.59
CA ARG A 40 1.01 -2.24 19.63
C ARG A 40 0.26 -2.03 20.94
N PHE A 41 -0.04 -3.15 21.61
CA PHE A 41 -0.65 -3.12 22.93
C PHE A 41 -0.10 -4.24 23.81
N LYS A 42 -0.12 -4.05 25.14
CA LYS A 42 0.31 -5.04 26.12
C LYS A 42 -0.55 -4.93 27.37
N GLY A 43 -1.06 -6.07 27.86
CA GLY A 43 -1.88 -6.11 29.07
C GLY A 43 -3.11 -5.19 29.01
N GLY A 44 -3.78 -5.11 27.85
CA GLY A 44 -4.93 -4.24 27.63
C GLY A 44 -4.61 -2.75 27.52
N LYS A 45 -3.33 -2.37 27.53
CA LYS A 45 -2.90 -0.97 27.37
C LYS A 45 -2.31 -0.75 25.99
N MET A 46 -2.79 0.30 25.30
CA MET A 46 -2.23 0.78 24.03
C MET A 46 -0.82 1.33 24.28
N LEU A 47 0.16 0.86 23.52
CA LEU A 47 1.54 1.35 23.53
C LEU A 47 1.76 2.42 22.45
N THR A 48 1.09 2.24 21.30
CA THR A 48 1.09 3.21 20.21
C THR A 48 0.03 4.26 20.47
N ARG A 49 0.40 5.48 20.83
CA ARG A 49 -0.57 6.48 21.34
C ARG A 49 -0.63 7.77 20.53
N ASN A 50 0.45 8.14 19.88
CA ASN A 50 0.56 9.42 19.19
C ASN A 50 1.63 9.31 18.08
N PHE A 51 1.88 10.38 17.34
CA PHE A 51 2.84 10.44 16.23
C PHE A 51 4.31 10.17 16.63
N ASP A 52 4.63 10.18 17.90
CA ASP A 52 5.93 9.78 18.44
C ASP A 52 6.10 8.27 18.59
N THR A 53 4.99 7.53 18.60
CA THR A 53 4.95 6.08 18.80
C THR A 53 4.24 5.33 17.67
N TYR A 54 3.70 6.05 16.71
CA TYR A 54 3.03 5.51 15.52
C TYR A 54 3.69 6.06 14.25
N ASP A 55 4.32 5.17 13.49
CA ASP A 55 5.02 5.51 12.26
C ASP A 55 4.06 5.57 11.08
N ILE A 56 3.50 6.75 10.85
CA ILE A 56 2.71 7.03 9.66
C ILE A 56 3.62 7.30 8.46
N THR A 57 3.17 6.91 7.27
CA THR A 57 3.87 7.17 6.00
C THR A 57 4.27 8.65 5.89
N ARG A 58 5.55 8.89 5.62
CA ARG A 58 6.10 10.23 5.42
C ARG A 58 6.34 10.48 3.93
N PHE A 59 6.41 11.74 3.54
CA PHE A 59 6.69 12.13 2.15
C PHE A 59 7.96 11.47 1.59
N SER A 60 8.99 11.29 2.41
CA SER A 60 10.23 10.61 2.03
C SER A 60 10.07 9.11 1.70
N TRP A 61 8.94 8.50 2.04
CA TRP A 61 8.64 7.09 1.77
C TRP A 61 7.82 6.89 0.50
N THR A 62 7.32 7.98 -0.07
CA THR A 62 6.52 7.91 -1.31
C THR A 62 7.37 7.37 -2.46
N PRO A 63 6.80 6.54 -3.34
CA PRO A 63 7.48 6.10 -4.55
C PRO A 63 7.93 7.28 -5.41
N GLU A 64 9.05 7.12 -6.09
CA GLU A 64 9.53 8.13 -7.05
C GLU A 64 8.52 8.33 -8.19
N LYS A 65 7.74 7.29 -8.50
CA LYS A 65 6.73 7.33 -9.55
C LYS A 65 5.50 6.50 -9.19
N ILE A 66 4.33 7.14 -9.24
CA ILE A 66 3.03 6.46 -9.23
C ILE A 66 2.35 6.76 -10.56
N GLU A 67 1.98 5.72 -11.29
CA GLU A 67 1.29 5.83 -12.57
C GLU A 67 -0.13 5.28 -12.41
N VAL A 68 -1.11 6.10 -12.73
CA VAL A 68 -2.52 5.70 -12.66
C VAL A 68 -3.11 5.65 -14.06
N LEU A 69 -3.63 4.50 -14.42
CA LEU A 69 -4.32 4.24 -15.68
C LEU A 69 -5.80 4.02 -15.37
N LEU A 70 -6.63 4.95 -15.79
CA LEU A 70 -8.08 4.83 -15.68
C LEU A 70 -8.60 4.16 -16.97
N VAL A 71 -9.35 3.08 -16.81
CA VAL A 71 -10.00 2.40 -17.95
C VAL A 71 -11.07 3.32 -18.51
N ASP A 72 -11.09 3.46 -19.83
CA ASP A 72 -12.11 4.24 -20.53
C ASP A 72 -13.38 3.39 -20.70
N ALA A 73 -14.33 3.59 -19.80
CA ALA A 73 -15.61 2.88 -19.75
C ALA A 73 -16.78 3.87 -19.72
N GLN A 74 -16.84 4.77 -20.70
CA GLN A 74 -17.81 5.86 -20.75
C GLN A 74 -19.28 5.39 -20.88
N ASP A 75 -19.49 4.18 -21.37
CA ASP A 75 -20.84 3.58 -21.54
C ASP A 75 -21.33 2.87 -20.26
N GLU A 76 -20.47 2.76 -19.24
CA GLU A 76 -20.80 2.12 -17.97
C GLU A 76 -21.20 3.17 -16.92
N PRO A 77 -22.08 2.83 -15.97
CA PRO A 77 -22.38 3.70 -14.85
C PRO A 77 -21.12 3.92 -13.97
N PRO A 78 -21.01 5.07 -13.27
CA PRO A 78 -19.89 5.27 -12.36
C PRO A 78 -19.96 4.31 -11.17
N TYR A 79 -18.82 3.71 -10.83
CA TYR A 79 -18.64 2.86 -9.67
C TYR A 79 -17.77 3.54 -8.58
N GLY A 80 -17.67 2.89 -7.41
CA GLY A 80 -16.86 3.42 -6.32
C GLY A 80 -15.37 3.38 -6.65
N GLY A 81 -14.72 4.55 -6.62
CA GLY A 81 -13.28 4.71 -6.88
C GLY A 81 -12.46 5.09 -5.66
N GLY A 82 -13.06 5.07 -4.45
CA GLY A 82 -12.39 5.55 -3.23
C GLY A 82 -11.29 4.64 -2.71
N GLU A 83 -11.51 3.32 -2.71
CA GLU A 83 -10.62 2.36 -2.04
C GLU A 83 -9.99 1.28 -2.94
N PRO A 84 -10.38 1.06 -4.21
CA PRO A 84 -9.88 -0.09 -4.97
C PRO A 84 -8.35 -0.16 -5.05
N ALA A 85 -7.65 0.96 -5.11
CA ALA A 85 -6.20 0.98 -5.22
C ALA A 85 -5.46 0.66 -3.91
N ILE A 86 -6.13 0.71 -2.73
CA ILE A 86 -5.49 0.40 -1.44
C ILE A 86 -5.61 -1.08 -1.07
N ILE A 87 -6.71 -1.75 -1.43
CA ILE A 87 -7.01 -3.09 -0.94
C ILE A 87 -5.98 -4.16 -1.35
N CYS A 88 -5.32 -3.99 -2.47
CA CYS A 88 -4.32 -4.93 -2.98
C CYS A 88 -2.89 -4.66 -2.49
N MET A 89 -2.62 -3.55 -1.81
CA MET A 89 -1.26 -3.09 -1.52
C MET A 89 -0.47 -4.06 -0.64
N GLY A 90 -1.07 -4.68 0.36
CA GLY A 90 -0.39 -5.68 1.19
C GLY A 90 0.09 -6.88 0.37
N GLY A 91 -0.77 -7.46 -0.44
CA GLY A 91 -0.41 -8.59 -1.31
C GLY A 91 0.59 -8.20 -2.41
N LEU A 92 0.45 -6.99 -2.96
CA LEU A 92 1.37 -6.47 -3.97
C LEU A 92 2.80 -6.31 -3.42
N VAL A 93 2.93 -5.72 -2.23
CA VAL A 93 4.23 -5.56 -1.56
C VAL A 93 4.84 -6.92 -1.20
N ALA A 94 4.04 -7.87 -0.67
CA ALA A 94 4.50 -9.22 -0.37
C ALA A 94 5.03 -9.94 -1.61
N ASN A 95 4.34 -9.80 -2.76
CA ASN A 95 4.78 -10.39 -4.02
C ASN A 95 6.04 -9.72 -4.58
N ALA A 96 6.15 -8.40 -4.45
CA ALA A 96 7.35 -7.67 -4.88
C ALA A 96 8.58 -8.06 -4.05
N ILE A 97 8.42 -8.25 -2.74
CA ILE A 97 9.50 -8.75 -1.86
C ILE A 97 9.89 -10.17 -2.27
N PHE A 98 8.91 -11.04 -2.52
CA PHE A 98 9.19 -12.40 -2.98
C PHE A 98 9.93 -12.42 -4.32
N ASP A 99 9.52 -11.61 -5.28
CA ASP A 99 10.19 -11.50 -6.59
C ASP A 99 11.64 -11.04 -6.44
N ALA A 100 11.88 -10.09 -5.53
CA ALA A 100 13.23 -9.53 -5.31
C ALA A 100 14.16 -10.44 -4.49
N THR A 101 13.62 -11.28 -3.60
CA THR A 101 14.42 -11.96 -2.56
C THR A 101 14.19 -13.46 -2.46
N GLY A 102 13.11 -13.98 -3.04
CA GLY A 102 12.64 -15.36 -2.84
C GLY A 102 11.95 -15.61 -1.50
N ALA A 103 11.98 -14.64 -0.57
CA ALA A 103 11.38 -14.79 0.75
C ALA A 103 9.88 -14.47 0.74
N ARG A 104 9.07 -15.35 1.32
CA ARG A 104 7.61 -15.18 1.41
C ARG A 104 7.21 -14.63 2.77
N LEU A 105 6.57 -13.45 2.77
CA LEU A 105 6.00 -12.85 3.96
C LEU A 105 4.45 -12.92 3.92
N ASN A 106 3.86 -13.30 5.05
CA ASN A 106 2.40 -13.41 5.21
C ASN A 106 1.88 -12.52 6.36
N GLN A 107 2.71 -11.62 6.87
CA GLN A 107 2.38 -10.75 8.00
C GLN A 107 2.81 -9.31 7.70
N MET A 108 1.89 -8.37 7.90
CA MET A 108 2.15 -6.93 7.87
C MET A 108 2.37 -6.40 9.30
N PRO A 109 3.07 -5.26 9.43
CA PRO A 109 3.88 -4.62 8.42
C PRO A 109 5.12 -5.47 8.06
N MET A 110 5.54 -5.41 6.79
CA MET A 110 6.73 -6.11 6.29
C MET A 110 7.96 -5.24 6.52
N THR A 111 8.32 -5.09 7.80
CA THR A 111 9.46 -4.27 8.20
C THR A 111 10.78 -4.86 7.69
N PRO A 112 11.86 -4.05 7.61
CA PRO A 112 13.17 -4.54 7.20
C PRO A 112 13.64 -5.77 8.01
N GLU A 113 13.36 -5.80 9.32
CA GLU A 113 13.72 -6.89 10.21
C GLU A 113 12.99 -8.18 9.82
N ARG A 114 11.66 -8.10 9.59
CA ARG A 114 10.85 -9.26 9.16
C ARG A 114 11.26 -9.78 7.79
N VAL A 115 11.62 -8.87 6.87
CA VAL A 115 12.14 -9.27 5.55
C VAL A 115 13.48 -10.00 5.70
N LEU A 116 14.39 -9.47 6.53
CA LEU A 116 15.69 -10.09 6.79
C LEU A 116 15.55 -11.48 7.43
N GLU A 117 14.69 -11.62 8.43
CA GLU A 117 14.39 -12.90 9.08
C GLU A 117 13.84 -13.92 8.06
N ALA A 118 12.93 -13.50 7.18
CA ALA A 118 12.36 -14.38 6.16
C ALA A 118 13.42 -14.83 5.13
N ILE A 119 14.34 -13.95 4.73
CA ILE A 119 15.47 -14.31 3.86
C ILE A 119 16.38 -15.33 4.53
N GLN A 120 16.71 -15.15 5.80
CA GLN A 120 17.58 -16.07 6.55
C GLN A 120 16.90 -17.42 6.83
N GLY A 121 15.60 -17.47 6.98
CA GLY A 121 14.83 -18.70 7.19
C GLY A 121 14.58 -19.53 5.94
N THR A 122 14.85 -18.99 4.76
CA THR A 122 14.73 -19.67 3.45
C THR A 122 16.06 -20.27 2.96
N SER A 123 17.12 -20.21 3.77
CA SER A 123 18.48 -20.71 3.44
C SER A 123 18.69 -22.15 3.88
#